data_5c20de4217c87bc3c0e24d51b316ad71
#
_entry.id   5c20de4217c87bc3c0e24d51b316ad71
#
_cell.length_a   1.000
_cell.length_b   1.000
_cell.length_c   1.000
_cell.angle_alpha   90.00
_cell.angle_beta   90.00
_cell.angle_gamma   90.00
#
_symmetry.space_group_name_H-M   'P 1'
#
loop_
_entity.id
_entity.type
_entity.pdbx_description
1 polymer ?
#
loop_
_entity_poly.entity_id
_entity_poly.type
_entity_poly.pdbx_seq_one_letter_code
_entity_poly.pdbx_strand_id
1 'polypeptide(L)'
;MKSFIPFFLFSMSVFGQSTTPAVPYSGKVAINGINYHGHARFTFSLGESNGTVHWRNGVDDNDTVPVFVRNGRYSVLLGGQGMNPLPPKLFLDQDELYLTVHLDTNDSTGLRHLGPEQLISATPRALAAEWAKMARLAEGVSPGAITRAMLSAE
;
A
#
# COMPACT_ATOMS: atom_id res chain seq x y z
N MET A 1 46.53 37.97 22.62
CA MET A 1 45.74 37.54 21.45
C MET A 1 44.87 36.36 21.93
N LYS A 2 43.57 36.61 22.10
CA LYS A 2 42.58 35.54 22.48
C LYS A 2 41.91 35.07 21.18
N SER A 3 42.18 33.82 20.80
CA SER A 3 41.56 33.15 19.65
C SER A 3 40.16 32.72 20.01
N PHE A 4 39.14 33.20 19.30
CA PHE A 4 37.75 32.84 19.43
C PHE A 4 37.47 31.77 18.36
N ILE A 5 37.16 30.53 18.79
CA ILE A 5 36.73 29.46 17.89
C ILE A 5 35.20 29.48 17.87
N PRO A 6 34.53 29.71 16.74
CA PRO A 6 33.09 29.61 16.66
C PRO A 6 32.69 28.13 16.65
N PHE A 7 31.89 27.73 17.64
CA PHE A 7 31.27 26.41 17.72
C PHE A 7 30.03 26.40 16.77
N PHE A 8 30.15 25.68 15.66
CA PHE A 8 29.08 25.54 14.70
C PHE A 8 28.17 24.38 15.16
N LEU A 9 27.00 24.70 15.69
CA LEU A 9 25.94 23.72 16.00
C LEU A 9 25.32 23.25 14.70
N PHE A 10 25.65 22.03 14.28
CA PHE A 10 25.00 21.34 13.16
C PHE A 10 23.68 20.74 13.66
N SER A 11 22.58 21.41 13.37
CA SER A 11 21.23 20.90 13.65
C SER A 11 20.91 19.78 12.66
N MET A 12 21.00 18.55 13.11
CA MET A 12 20.55 17.36 12.34
C MET A 12 19.03 17.29 12.40
N SER A 13 18.35 17.75 11.36
CA SER A 13 16.92 17.51 11.18
C SER A 13 16.70 16.03 10.85
N VAL A 14 16.20 15.26 11.81
CA VAL A 14 15.74 13.90 11.59
C VAL A 14 14.38 13.99 10.87
N PHE A 15 14.40 13.81 9.55
CA PHE A 15 13.18 13.61 8.80
C PHE A 15 12.66 12.20 9.13
N GLY A 16 11.61 12.13 9.94
CA GLY A 16 10.85 10.91 10.15
C GLY A 16 10.22 10.47 8.83
N GLN A 17 10.76 9.41 8.22
CA GLN A 17 10.16 8.81 7.05
C GLN A 17 8.89 8.08 7.50
N SER A 18 7.73 8.61 7.12
CA SER A 18 6.47 7.89 7.22
C SER A 18 6.50 6.76 6.18
N THR A 19 6.87 5.56 6.60
CA THR A 19 6.80 4.38 5.75
C THR A 19 5.35 3.96 5.63
N THR A 20 4.72 4.23 4.49
CA THR A 20 3.41 3.66 4.17
C THR A 20 3.56 2.14 4.10
N PRO A 21 2.73 1.36 4.82
CA PRO A 21 2.86 -0.08 4.84
C PRO A 21 2.58 -0.66 3.45
N ALA A 22 3.53 -1.42 2.92
CA ALA A 22 3.37 -2.14 1.67
C ALA A 22 2.69 -3.50 1.93
N VAL A 23 1.83 -3.94 1.01
CA VAL A 23 1.09 -5.20 1.12
C VAL A 23 1.79 -6.28 0.28
N PRO A 24 2.28 -7.38 0.90
CA PRO A 24 2.88 -8.46 0.16
C PRO A 24 1.82 -9.20 -0.68
N TYR A 25 2.14 -9.39 -1.94
CA TYR A 25 1.30 -10.12 -2.88
C TYR A 25 2.13 -11.14 -3.66
N SER A 26 1.57 -12.32 -3.90
CA SER A 26 2.18 -13.37 -4.71
C SER A 26 1.17 -13.94 -5.69
N GLY A 27 1.60 -14.08 -6.94
CA GLY A 27 0.76 -14.56 -8.01
C GLY A 27 1.43 -15.65 -8.86
N LYS A 28 0.64 -16.17 -9.81
CA LYS A 28 1.10 -17.13 -10.80
C LYS A 28 0.90 -16.60 -12.22
N VAL A 29 1.81 -16.94 -13.10
CA VAL A 29 1.75 -16.63 -14.53
C VAL A 29 1.99 -17.90 -15.34
N ALA A 30 1.02 -18.25 -16.18
CA ALA A 30 1.17 -19.24 -17.22
C ALA A 30 0.69 -18.65 -18.55
N ILE A 31 1.42 -18.87 -19.60
CA ILE A 31 1.08 -18.46 -20.97
C ILE A 31 0.86 -19.72 -21.78
N ASN A 32 -0.33 -19.86 -22.36
CA ASN A 32 -0.73 -21.07 -23.11
C ASN A 32 -0.52 -22.36 -22.30
N GLY A 33 -0.79 -22.32 -20.97
CA GLY A 33 -0.62 -23.45 -20.09
C GLY A 33 0.80 -23.74 -19.63
N ILE A 34 1.79 -22.97 -20.08
CA ILE A 34 3.21 -23.11 -19.71
C ILE A 34 3.58 -22.06 -18.68
N ASN A 35 4.21 -22.47 -17.58
CA ASN A 35 4.70 -21.57 -16.56
C ASN A 35 5.74 -20.61 -17.15
N TYR A 36 5.47 -19.30 -17.05
CA TYR A 36 6.40 -18.28 -17.52
C TYR A 36 7.65 -18.23 -16.64
N HIS A 37 8.82 -17.98 -17.24
CA HIS A 37 10.07 -17.77 -16.53
C HIS A 37 10.84 -16.64 -17.19
N GLY A 38 11.10 -15.56 -16.45
CA GLY A 38 11.85 -14.42 -16.98
C GLY A 38 11.39 -13.09 -16.41
N HIS A 39 11.96 -12.01 -16.92
CA HIS A 39 11.53 -10.65 -16.61
C HIS A 39 10.25 -10.31 -17.35
N ALA A 40 9.31 -9.68 -16.64
CA ALA A 40 8.10 -9.14 -17.22
C ALA A 40 7.73 -7.81 -16.59
N ARG A 41 6.91 -7.03 -17.26
CA ARG A 41 6.40 -5.76 -16.77
C ARG A 41 4.96 -5.95 -16.31
N PHE A 42 4.65 -5.45 -15.13
CA PHE A 42 3.33 -5.61 -14.53
C PHE A 42 2.68 -4.27 -14.25
N THR A 43 1.35 -4.23 -14.34
CA THR A 43 0.55 -3.20 -13.71
C THR A 43 -0.38 -3.84 -12.69
N PHE A 44 -0.64 -3.11 -11.61
CA PHE A 44 -1.50 -3.52 -10.51
C PHE A 44 -2.51 -2.43 -10.23
N SER A 45 -3.77 -2.78 -10.11
CA SER A 45 -4.81 -1.86 -9.66
C SER A 45 -5.76 -2.53 -8.67
N LEU A 46 -6.27 -1.75 -7.74
CA LEU A 46 -7.30 -2.15 -6.78
C LEU A 46 -8.57 -1.35 -7.06
N GLY A 47 -9.67 -2.05 -7.18
CA GLY A 47 -10.96 -1.46 -7.50
C GLY A 47 -12.14 -2.31 -7.09
N GLU A 48 -13.32 -1.86 -7.46
CA GLU A 48 -14.57 -2.59 -7.26
C GLU A 48 -14.86 -3.51 -8.44
N SER A 49 -15.75 -4.48 -8.25
CA SER A 49 -16.21 -5.40 -9.29
C SER A 49 -16.91 -4.71 -10.47
N ASN A 50 -17.37 -3.47 -10.29
CA ASN A 50 -17.99 -2.64 -11.33
C ASN A 50 -16.96 -1.95 -12.24
N GLY A 51 -15.65 -2.12 -11.99
CA GLY A 51 -14.55 -1.51 -12.73
C GLY A 51 -14.06 -0.15 -12.20
N THR A 52 -14.64 0.36 -11.10
CA THR A 52 -14.13 1.58 -10.46
C THR A 52 -12.78 1.33 -9.83
N VAL A 53 -11.74 2.04 -10.28
CA VAL A 53 -10.37 1.90 -9.76
C VAL A 53 -10.10 2.94 -8.67
N HIS A 54 -9.68 2.48 -7.49
CA HIS A 54 -9.36 3.32 -6.34
C HIS A 54 -7.86 3.52 -6.13
N TRP A 55 -7.05 2.58 -6.59
CA TRP A 55 -5.59 2.65 -6.52
C TRP A 55 -4.95 1.94 -7.71
N ARG A 56 -3.82 2.46 -8.17
CA ARG A 56 -2.94 1.81 -9.15
C ARG A 56 -1.48 2.05 -8.81
N ASN A 57 -0.62 1.15 -9.27
CA ASN A 57 0.81 1.23 -8.98
C ASN A 57 1.50 2.47 -9.57
N GLY A 58 0.98 3.05 -10.64
CA GLY A 58 1.53 4.21 -11.33
C GLY A 58 0.50 5.32 -11.55
N VAL A 59 0.84 6.28 -12.38
CA VAL A 59 -0.04 7.42 -12.72
C VAL A 59 -1.15 6.99 -13.66
N ASP A 60 -0.83 6.10 -14.61
CA ASP A 60 -1.78 5.57 -15.60
C ASP A 60 -1.66 4.04 -15.75
N ASP A 61 -2.47 3.48 -16.66
CA ASP A 61 -2.53 2.03 -16.88
C ASP A 61 -1.29 1.45 -17.59
N ASN A 62 -0.40 2.31 -18.13
CA ASN A 62 0.82 1.90 -18.82
C ASN A 62 2.06 1.97 -17.90
N ASP A 63 1.92 2.55 -16.71
CA ASP A 63 3.00 2.61 -15.74
C ASP A 63 3.29 1.22 -15.15
N THR A 64 4.31 0.59 -15.69
CA THR A 64 4.67 -0.78 -15.34
C THR A 64 5.79 -0.86 -14.32
N VAL A 65 5.77 -1.92 -13.51
CA VAL A 65 6.89 -2.31 -12.65
C VAL A 65 7.55 -3.58 -13.17
N PRO A 66 8.90 -3.61 -13.24
CA PRO A 66 9.62 -4.81 -13.65
C PRO A 66 9.61 -5.84 -12.51
N VAL A 67 9.20 -7.06 -12.83
CA VAL A 67 9.18 -8.18 -11.88
C VAL A 67 9.79 -9.42 -12.53
N PHE A 68 10.61 -10.16 -11.79
CA PHE A 68 11.12 -11.45 -12.24
C PHE A 68 10.17 -12.57 -11.83
N VAL A 69 9.68 -13.30 -12.81
CA VAL A 69 8.83 -14.48 -12.63
C VAL A 69 9.68 -15.73 -12.65
N ARG A 70 9.63 -16.53 -11.60
CA ARG A 70 10.39 -17.78 -11.50
C ARG A 70 9.44 -18.98 -11.58
N ASN A 71 9.51 -19.73 -12.68
CA ASN A 71 8.70 -20.94 -12.92
C ASN A 71 7.20 -20.68 -12.65
N GLY A 72 6.69 -19.60 -13.21
CA GLY A 72 5.30 -19.20 -13.09
C GLY A 72 4.93 -18.51 -11.78
N ARG A 73 5.86 -18.23 -10.88
CA ARG A 73 5.57 -17.56 -9.59
C ARG A 73 6.28 -16.21 -9.51
N TYR A 74 5.59 -15.23 -8.95
CA TYR A 74 6.17 -13.91 -8.63
C TYR A 74 5.67 -13.41 -7.28
N SER A 75 6.42 -12.48 -6.69
CA SER A 75 6.04 -11.79 -5.47
C SER A 75 6.41 -10.33 -5.58
N VAL A 76 5.55 -9.45 -5.09
CA VAL A 76 5.72 -8.00 -5.07
C VAL A 76 5.22 -7.42 -3.75
N LEU A 77 5.62 -6.19 -3.47
CA LEU A 77 5.07 -5.39 -2.38
C LEU A 77 4.22 -4.28 -2.99
N LEU A 78 2.89 -4.44 -2.96
CA LEU A 78 1.96 -3.41 -3.44
C LEU A 78 2.10 -2.15 -2.58
N GLY A 79 2.25 -1.01 -3.22
CA GLY A 79 2.55 0.25 -2.53
C GLY A 79 4.01 0.39 -2.07
N GLY A 80 4.89 -0.56 -2.46
CA GLY A 80 6.32 -0.53 -2.17
C GLY A 80 7.12 0.35 -3.11
N GLN A 81 8.44 0.20 -3.05
CA GLN A 81 9.36 0.98 -3.88
C GLN A 81 9.04 0.86 -5.38
N GLY A 82 8.97 2.01 -6.06
CA GLY A 82 8.64 2.08 -7.49
C GLY A 82 7.14 2.04 -7.80
N MET A 83 6.30 2.06 -6.78
CA MET A 83 4.84 2.14 -6.91
C MET A 83 4.28 3.34 -6.16
N ASN A 84 3.08 3.79 -6.53
CA ASN A 84 2.32 4.73 -5.71
C ASN A 84 2.08 4.15 -4.32
N PRO A 85 2.17 4.95 -3.25
CA PRO A 85 1.84 4.49 -1.89
C PRO A 85 0.43 3.93 -1.83
N LEU A 86 0.26 2.80 -1.16
CA LEU A 86 -1.05 2.17 -0.97
C LEU A 86 -1.69 2.73 0.31
N PRO A 87 -2.75 3.56 0.21
CA PRO A 87 -3.33 4.19 1.39
C PRO A 87 -4.07 3.16 2.25
N PRO A 88 -3.76 3.04 3.55
CA PRO A 88 -4.46 2.11 4.45
C PRO A 88 -5.97 2.37 4.53
N LYS A 89 -6.36 3.64 4.36
CA LYS A 89 -7.76 4.07 4.36
C LYS A 89 -8.59 3.37 3.28
N LEU A 90 -7.98 2.98 2.16
CA LEU A 90 -8.65 2.25 1.10
C LEU A 90 -9.32 0.96 1.61
N PHE A 91 -8.66 0.23 2.51
CA PHE A 91 -9.18 -1.01 3.09
C PHE A 91 -10.20 -0.80 4.20
N LEU A 92 -10.41 0.44 4.64
CA LEU A 92 -11.43 0.81 5.62
C LEU A 92 -12.69 1.33 4.93
N ASP A 93 -12.53 2.01 3.80
CA ASP A 93 -13.61 2.64 3.08
C ASP A 93 -14.34 1.67 2.13
N GLN A 94 -13.68 0.56 1.78
CA GLN A 94 -14.18 -0.41 0.79
C GLN A 94 -14.28 -1.80 1.41
N ASP A 95 -15.48 -2.36 1.41
CA ASP A 95 -15.74 -3.71 1.93
C ASP A 95 -15.15 -4.80 1.02
N GLU A 96 -15.13 -4.56 -0.28
CA GLU A 96 -14.60 -5.47 -1.28
C GLU A 96 -13.67 -4.75 -2.25
N LEU A 97 -12.44 -5.22 -2.33
CA LEU A 97 -11.45 -4.75 -3.29
C LEU A 97 -10.94 -5.90 -4.13
N TYR A 98 -10.96 -5.72 -5.42
CA TYR A 98 -10.44 -6.68 -6.39
C TYR A 98 -9.10 -6.18 -6.94
N LEU A 99 -8.11 -7.05 -6.90
CA LEU A 99 -6.82 -6.81 -7.53
C LEU A 99 -6.87 -7.26 -8.97
N THR A 100 -6.70 -6.31 -9.87
CA THR A 100 -6.52 -6.51 -11.30
C THR A 100 -5.05 -6.44 -11.63
N VAL A 101 -4.54 -7.42 -12.34
CA VAL A 101 -3.13 -7.51 -12.75
C VAL A 101 -3.03 -7.60 -14.25
N HIS A 102 -2.19 -6.78 -14.86
CA HIS A 102 -1.79 -6.95 -16.26
C HIS A 102 -0.31 -7.28 -16.35
N LEU A 103 0.05 -7.98 -17.39
CA LEU A 103 1.39 -8.47 -17.67
C LEU A 103 1.78 -8.15 -19.11
N ASP A 104 2.99 -7.64 -19.28
CA ASP A 104 3.66 -7.55 -20.56
C ASP A 104 4.99 -8.33 -20.48
N THR A 105 5.12 -9.34 -21.30
CA THR A 105 6.34 -10.17 -21.42
C THR A 105 7.36 -9.60 -22.40
N ASN A 106 7.16 -8.34 -22.81
CA ASN A 106 7.97 -7.63 -23.80
C ASN A 106 7.97 -8.33 -25.17
N ASP A 107 6.89 -9.05 -25.45
CA ASP A 107 6.55 -9.50 -26.79
C ASP A 107 5.68 -8.45 -27.50
N SER A 108 5.38 -8.63 -28.76
CA SER A 108 4.60 -7.67 -29.55
C SER A 108 3.11 -7.55 -29.14
N THR A 109 2.66 -8.29 -28.12
CA THR A 109 1.25 -8.33 -27.71
C THR A 109 0.89 -7.28 -26.67
N GLY A 110 1.88 -6.67 -26.01
CA GLY A 110 1.69 -5.63 -24.98
C GLY A 110 1.08 -6.16 -23.67
N LEU A 111 0.46 -5.25 -22.92
CA LEU A 111 -0.18 -5.58 -21.63
C LEU A 111 -1.39 -6.50 -21.82
N ARG A 112 -1.40 -7.62 -21.11
CA ARG A 112 -2.47 -8.63 -21.09
C ARG A 112 -3.03 -8.78 -19.69
N HIS A 113 -4.35 -8.84 -19.58
CA HIS A 113 -5.01 -9.10 -18.29
C HIS A 113 -4.70 -10.53 -17.80
N LEU A 114 -4.27 -10.61 -16.54
CA LEU A 114 -4.08 -11.86 -15.80
C LEU A 114 -5.35 -12.17 -15.00
N GLY A 115 -6.29 -12.85 -15.64
CA GLY A 115 -7.52 -13.26 -14.98
C GLY A 115 -7.39 -14.55 -14.17
N PRO A 116 -8.33 -14.80 -13.26
CA PRO A 116 -9.39 -13.89 -12.81
C PRO A 116 -8.87 -12.80 -11.85
N GLU A 117 -9.64 -11.72 -11.71
CA GLU A 117 -9.43 -10.73 -10.65
C GLU A 117 -9.50 -11.39 -9.28
N GLN A 118 -8.69 -10.91 -8.34
CA GLN A 118 -8.57 -11.53 -7.03
C GLN A 118 -9.15 -10.61 -5.95
N LEU A 119 -10.13 -11.11 -5.20
CA LEU A 119 -10.64 -10.42 -4.03
C LEU A 119 -9.53 -10.31 -2.98
N ILE A 120 -9.21 -9.08 -2.60
CA ILE A 120 -8.28 -8.78 -1.50
C ILE A 120 -9.11 -8.54 -0.25
N SER A 121 -9.18 -9.53 0.59
CA SER A 121 -9.79 -9.39 1.92
C SER A 121 -8.78 -8.89 2.94
N ALA A 122 -9.21 -7.99 3.83
CA ALA A 122 -8.40 -7.57 4.96
C ALA A 122 -8.07 -8.78 5.85
N THR A 123 -6.79 -8.95 6.18
CA THR A 123 -6.43 -10.03 7.11
C THR A 123 -6.97 -9.70 8.51
N PRO A 124 -7.40 -10.70 9.32
CA PRO A 124 -7.91 -10.47 10.67
C PRO A 124 -6.97 -9.65 11.57
N ARG A 125 -5.65 -9.73 11.35
CA ARG A 125 -4.65 -8.94 12.08
C ARG A 125 -4.68 -7.46 11.73
N ALA A 126 -4.90 -7.11 10.46
CA ALA A 126 -5.02 -5.71 10.04
C ALA A 126 -6.30 -5.08 10.61
N LEU A 127 -7.41 -5.82 10.59
CA LEU A 127 -8.66 -5.41 11.23
C LEU A 127 -8.48 -5.22 12.74
N ALA A 128 -7.86 -6.16 13.44
CA ALA A 128 -7.60 -6.06 14.88
C ALA A 128 -6.71 -4.86 15.23
N ALA A 129 -5.69 -4.56 14.42
CA ALA A 129 -4.82 -3.40 14.63
C ALA A 129 -5.58 -2.08 14.43
N GLU A 130 -6.47 -1.99 13.46
CA GLU A 130 -7.28 -0.80 13.22
C GLU A 130 -8.34 -0.61 14.31
N TRP A 131 -9.01 -1.66 14.76
CA TRP A 131 -9.92 -1.61 15.92
C TRP A 131 -9.19 -1.16 17.19
N ALA A 132 -7.96 -1.65 17.43
CA ALA A 132 -7.15 -1.22 18.57
C ALA A 132 -6.78 0.27 18.48
N LYS A 133 -6.49 0.78 17.28
CA LYS A 133 -6.21 2.19 17.06
C LYS A 133 -7.45 3.06 17.28
N MET A 134 -8.61 2.65 16.78
CA MET A 134 -9.88 3.35 17.01
C MET A 134 -10.27 3.34 18.49
N ALA A 135 -10.10 2.22 19.21
CA ALA A 135 -10.34 2.13 20.64
C ALA A 135 -9.45 3.11 21.43
N ARG A 136 -8.16 3.21 21.08
CA ARG A 136 -7.23 4.17 21.71
C ARG A 136 -7.60 5.63 21.42
N LEU A 137 -8.15 5.93 20.25
CA LEU A 137 -8.66 7.27 19.93
C LEU A 137 -9.93 7.59 20.71
N ALA A 138 -10.81 6.60 20.93
CA ALA A 138 -12.02 6.73 21.73
C ALA A 138 -11.73 6.86 23.25
N GLU A 139 -10.68 6.18 23.76
CA GLU A 139 -10.21 6.32 25.15
C GLU A 139 -9.43 7.61 25.41
N GLY A 140 -8.90 8.24 24.34
CA GLY A 140 -8.18 9.52 24.41
C GLY A 140 -9.12 10.71 24.57
N VAL A 141 -9.98 10.70 25.60
CA VAL A 141 -10.59 11.93 26.09
C VAL A 141 -9.45 12.80 26.62
N SER A 142 -9.15 13.88 25.90
CA SER A 142 -8.09 14.82 26.32
C SER A 142 -8.27 15.20 27.79
N PRO A 143 -7.21 15.22 28.60
CA PRO A 143 -7.28 15.73 29.96
C PRO A 143 -7.92 17.13 29.96
N GLY A 144 -9.06 17.29 30.59
CA GLY A 144 -9.83 18.55 30.58
C GLY A 144 -11.08 18.59 29.69
N ALA A 145 -11.34 17.56 28.86
CA ALA A 145 -12.58 17.47 28.08
C ALA A 145 -13.83 17.22 28.97
N ILE A 146 -13.63 16.66 30.18
CA ILE A 146 -14.70 16.55 31.19
C ILE A 146 -14.54 17.75 32.12
N THR A 147 -15.34 18.78 31.92
CA THR A 147 -15.37 19.94 32.79
C THR A 147 -16.28 19.66 33.98
N ARG A 148 -15.99 20.31 35.12
CA ARG A 148 -16.77 20.21 36.36
C ARG A 148 -18.28 20.57 36.15
N ALA A 149 -18.59 21.34 35.12
CA ALA A 149 -19.94 21.69 34.72
C ALA A 149 -20.74 20.51 34.15
N MET A 150 -20.06 19.48 33.58
CA MET A 150 -20.72 18.26 33.08
C MET A 150 -21.04 17.25 34.18
N LEU A 151 -20.40 17.38 35.35
CA LEU A 151 -20.59 16.48 36.50
C LEU A 151 -21.61 17.02 37.53
N SER A 152 -22.16 18.24 37.36
CA SER A 152 -23.08 18.90 38.30
C SER A 152 -24.51 19.03 37.77
N ALA A 153 -24.91 18.21 36.78
CA ALA A 153 -26.31 18.13 36.34
C ALA A 153 -27.03 17.01 37.11
N GLU A 154 -27.41 17.27 38.38
CA GLU A 154 -28.51 16.68 39.11
C GLU A 154 -29.44 17.79 39.55
#